data_d26f6732826802fd148c6c4239cc62cf
#
_entry.id   d26f6732826802fd148c6c4239cc62cf
#
_cell.length_a   1.000
_cell.length_b   1.000
_cell.length_c   1.000
_cell.angle_alpha   90.00
_cell.angle_beta   90.00
_cell.angle_gamma   90.00
#
_symmetry.space_group_name_H-M   'P 1'
#
loop_
_entity.id
_entity.type
_entity.pdbx_description
1 polymer ?
#
loop_
_entity_poly.entity_id
_entity_poly.type
_entity_poly.pdbx_seq_one_letter_code
_entity_poly.pdbx_strand_id
1 'polypeptide(L)'
;MPKLKTILIAEDEPDTANLLQFHLQRRGYHTTVASDGVNALNLSFERRPDLVILDLMLPKLHGFEVCRMLKASPSTCHIPVFMLTAAASTENKVEGFRMGANDYMTKPFAMPELLARIELLLQPSHGS
;
A
#
# COMPACT_ATOMS: atom_id res chain seq x y z
N MET A 1 0.82 -14.30 -22.20
CA MET A 1 0.20 -13.06 -21.67
C MET A 1 0.83 -12.64 -20.35
N PRO A 2 1.26 -11.41 -20.25
CA PRO A 2 1.76 -10.95 -18.97
C PRO A 2 0.63 -10.96 -17.93
N LYS A 3 0.98 -11.39 -16.73
CA LYS A 3 0.06 -11.40 -15.60
C LYS A 3 -0.17 -9.98 -15.13
N LEU A 4 -1.43 -9.61 -14.86
CA LEU A 4 -1.75 -8.29 -14.33
C LEU A 4 -1.17 -8.14 -12.93
N LYS A 5 -0.67 -6.94 -12.62
CA LYS A 5 -0.21 -6.63 -11.27
C LYS A 5 -1.40 -6.49 -10.34
N THR A 6 -1.20 -6.92 -9.10
CA THR A 6 -2.24 -6.91 -8.07
C THR A 6 -1.87 -5.93 -6.97
N ILE A 7 -2.85 -5.15 -6.53
CA ILE A 7 -2.67 -4.14 -5.49
C ILE A 7 -3.68 -4.37 -4.38
N LEU A 8 -3.19 -4.46 -3.15
CA LEU A 8 -4.04 -4.49 -1.96
C LEU A 8 -4.20 -3.07 -1.46
N ILE A 9 -5.44 -2.67 -1.24
CA ILE A 9 -5.78 -1.35 -0.70
C ILE A 9 -6.28 -1.54 0.73
N ALA A 10 -5.45 -1.15 1.70
CA ALA A 10 -5.80 -1.23 3.13
C ALA A 10 -6.31 0.14 3.56
N GLU A 11 -7.62 0.32 3.52
CA GLU A 11 -8.31 1.59 3.74
C GLU A 11 -9.69 1.32 4.32
N ASP A 12 -10.02 1.93 5.46
CA ASP A 12 -11.32 1.73 6.11
C ASP A 12 -12.40 2.72 5.64
N GLU A 13 -12.03 3.79 4.95
CA GLU A 13 -13.00 4.75 4.42
C GLU A 13 -13.48 4.29 3.04
N PRO A 14 -14.79 3.93 2.91
CA PRO A 14 -15.27 3.34 1.65
C PRO A 14 -15.09 4.24 0.43
N ASP A 15 -15.31 5.55 0.59
CA ASP A 15 -15.21 6.47 -0.55
C ASP A 15 -13.78 6.53 -1.10
N THR A 16 -12.79 6.59 -0.21
CA THR A 16 -11.39 6.59 -0.63
C THR A 16 -11.01 5.26 -1.28
N ALA A 17 -11.42 4.15 -0.66
CA ALA A 17 -11.14 2.82 -1.21
C ALA A 17 -11.75 2.66 -2.60
N ASN A 18 -13.01 3.08 -2.78
CA ASN A 18 -13.68 2.99 -4.07
C ASN A 18 -13.01 3.85 -5.13
N LEU A 19 -12.59 5.06 -4.76
CA LEU A 19 -11.90 5.96 -5.67
C LEU A 19 -10.58 5.36 -6.15
N LEU A 20 -9.80 4.80 -5.22
CA LEU A 20 -8.54 4.15 -5.56
C LEU A 20 -8.78 2.95 -6.47
N GLN A 21 -9.76 2.10 -6.15
CA GLN A 21 -10.07 0.95 -6.99
C GLN A 21 -10.43 1.37 -8.41
N PHE A 22 -11.28 2.39 -8.54
CA PHE A 22 -11.71 2.86 -9.84
C PHE A 22 -10.52 3.26 -10.72
N HIS A 23 -9.63 4.09 -10.19
CA HIS A 23 -8.50 4.57 -10.97
C HIS A 23 -7.45 3.49 -11.24
N LEU A 24 -7.21 2.62 -10.27
CA LEU A 24 -6.23 1.54 -10.44
C LEU A 24 -6.71 0.50 -11.44
N GLN A 25 -8.00 0.14 -11.38
CA GLN A 25 -8.57 -0.81 -12.34
C GLN A 25 -8.52 -0.27 -13.77
N ARG A 26 -8.73 1.03 -13.93
CA ARG A 26 -8.62 1.66 -15.25
C ARG A 26 -7.19 1.61 -15.81
N ARG A 27 -6.19 1.48 -14.94
CA ARG A 27 -4.80 1.32 -15.36
C ARG A 27 -4.42 -0.15 -15.57
N GLY A 28 -5.37 -1.06 -15.41
CA GLY A 28 -5.14 -2.48 -15.66
C GLY A 28 -4.69 -3.27 -14.44
N TYR A 29 -4.76 -2.71 -13.24
CA TYR A 29 -4.39 -3.43 -12.02
C TYR A 29 -5.58 -4.20 -11.47
N HIS A 30 -5.32 -5.36 -10.90
CA HIS A 30 -6.29 -6.04 -10.05
C HIS A 30 -6.22 -5.46 -8.65
N THR A 31 -7.36 -5.21 -8.03
CA THR A 31 -7.39 -4.61 -6.69
C THR A 31 -8.18 -5.47 -5.73
N THR A 32 -7.75 -5.47 -4.48
CA THR A 32 -8.47 -6.06 -3.35
C THR A 32 -8.47 -5.03 -2.22
N VAL A 33 -9.57 -4.91 -1.49
CA VAL A 33 -9.68 -3.95 -0.39
C VAL A 33 -9.75 -4.68 0.93
N ALA A 34 -8.97 -4.21 1.90
CA ALA A 34 -9.07 -4.62 3.31
C ALA A 34 -9.46 -3.38 4.12
N SER A 35 -10.45 -3.51 5.00
CA SER A 35 -10.96 -2.38 5.78
C SER A 35 -10.39 -2.30 7.19
N ASP A 36 -9.52 -3.21 7.58
CA ASP A 36 -8.82 -3.17 8.86
C ASP A 36 -7.42 -3.77 8.72
N GLY A 37 -6.58 -3.50 9.72
CA GLY A 37 -5.17 -3.91 9.65
C GLY A 37 -4.95 -5.41 9.75
N VAL A 38 -5.81 -6.12 10.50
CA VAL A 38 -5.69 -7.59 10.61
C VAL A 38 -6.00 -8.24 9.27
N ASN A 39 -7.09 -7.81 8.62
CA ASN A 39 -7.45 -8.33 7.32
C ASN A 39 -6.40 -7.96 6.25
N ALA A 40 -5.86 -6.74 6.32
CA ALA A 40 -4.79 -6.32 5.42
C ALA A 40 -3.58 -7.24 5.53
N LEU A 41 -3.18 -7.54 6.76
CA LEU A 41 -2.04 -8.43 7.00
C LEU A 41 -2.32 -9.83 6.47
N ASN A 42 -3.48 -10.40 6.81
CA ASN A 42 -3.85 -11.75 6.39
C ASN A 42 -3.92 -11.88 4.86
N LEU A 43 -4.54 -10.91 4.18
CA LEU A 43 -4.64 -10.92 2.73
C LEU A 43 -3.27 -10.75 2.07
N SER A 44 -2.38 -9.97 2.68
CA SER A 44 -1.03 -9.81 2.15
C SER A 44 -0.26 -11.14 2.18
N PHE A 45 -0.34 -11.89 3.27
CA PHE A 45 0.30 -13.20 3.36
C PHE A 45 -0.35 -14.22 2.45
N GLU A 46 -1.67 -14.19 2.36
CA GLU A 46 -2.43 -15.17 1.58
C GLU A 46 -2.27 -14.94 0.06
N ARG A 47 -2.40 -13.69 -0.39
CA ARG A 47 -2.45 -13.36 -1.82
C ARG A 47 -1.16 -12.80 -2.37
N ARG A 48 -0.26 -12.34 -1.52
CA ARG A 48 1.04 -11.78 -1.92
C ARG A 48 0.90 -10.77 -3.06
N PRO A 49 0.23 -9.63 -2.82
CA PRO A 49 0.06 -8.62 -3.86
C PRO A 49 1.40 -8.05 -4.32
N ASP A 50 1.40 -7.40 -5.48
CA ASP A 50 2.60 -6.75 -5.99
C ASP A 50 2.89 -5.42 -5.29
N LEU A 51 1.88 -4.83 -4.65
CA LEU A 51 2.01 -3.59 -3.89
C LEU A 51 0.88 -3.49 -2.87
N VAL A 52 1.16 -2.90 -1.71
CA VAL A 52 0.15 -2.61 -0.69
C VAL A 52 0.07 -1.10 -0.50
N ILE A 53 -1.13 -0.54 -0.69
CA ILE A 53 -1.44 0.83 -0.27
C ILE A 53 -1.99 0.72 1.14
N LEU A 54 -1.41 1.44 2.08
CA LEU A 54 -1.65 1.21 3.51
C LEU A 54 -1.91 2.51 4.24
N ASP A 55 -3.10 2.66 4.81
CA ASP A 55 -3.37 3.76 5.73
C ASP A 55 -2.84 3.39 7.12
N LEU A 56 -2.32 4.39 7.84
CA LEU A 56 -1.83 4.17 9.20
C LEU A 56 -2.97 3.96 10.20
N MET A 57 -4.06 4.67 10.02
CA MET A 57 -5.14 4.76 11.00
C MET A 57 -6.20 3.69 10.77
N LEU A 58 -5.76 2.46 10.54
CA LEU A 58 -6.68 1.35 10.36
C LEU A 58 -7.19 0.82 11.69
N PRO A 59 -8.45 0.33 11.73
CA PRO A 59 -8.95 -0.39 12.91
C PRO A 59 -8.17 -1.69 13.11
N LYS A 60 -8.19 -2.18 14.32
CA LYS A 60 -7.68 -3.49 14.77
C LYS A 60 -6.17 -3.62 14.81
N LEU A 61 -5.46 -3.12 13.80
CA LEU A 61 -4.01 -3.17 13.78
C LEU A 61 -3.49 -1.93 13.04
N HIS A 62 -2.67 -1.15 13.72
CA HIS A 62 -2.12 0.09 13.18
C HIS A 62 -1.24 -0.17 11.96
N GLY A 63 -1.27 0.75 10.99
CA GLY A 63 -0.54 0.57 9.74
C GLY A 63 0.97 0.38 9.91
N PHE A 64 1.59 1.04 10.90
CA PHE A 64 3.01 0.81 11.17
C PHE A 64 3.29 -0.65 11.50
N GLU A 65 2.42 -1.28 12.30
CA GLU A 65 2.59 -2.68 12.66
C GLU A 65 2.39 -3.60 11.47
N VAL A 66 1.39 -3.32 10.63
CA VAL A 66 1.19 -4.09 9.39
C VAL A 66 2.46 -4.05 8.55
N CYS A 67 2.99 -2.85 8.32
CA CYS A 67 4.21 -2.66 7.52
C CYS A 67 5.39 -3.41 8.14
N ARG A 68 5.60 -3.24 9.43
CA ARG A 68 6.71 -3.91 10.14
C ARG A 68 6.63 -5.42 9.99
N MET A 69 5.44 -5.99 10.16
CA MET A 69 5.26 -7.44 10.08
C MET A 69 5.45 -7.95 8.65
N LEU A 70 5.00 -7.20 7.65
CA LEU A 70 5.23 -7.58 6.25
C LEU A 70 6.72 -7.57 5.93
N LYS A 71 7.44 -6.55 6.37
CA LYS A 71 8.87 -6.41 6.07
C LYS A 71 9.73 -7.39 6.87
N ALA A 72 9.21 -7.93 7.97
CA ALA A 72 9.92 -8.90 8.78
C ALA A 72 9.79 -10.33 8.26
N SER A 73 8.89 -10.59 7.32
CA SER A 73 8.66 -11.94 6.81
C SER A 73 9.32 -12.15 5.45
N PRO A 74 10.06 -13.26 5.27
CA PRO A 74 10.70 -13.54 3.97
C PRO A 74 9.71 -13.63 2.80
N SER A 75 8.47 -14.06 3.05
CA SER A 75 7.48 -14.23 1.98
C SER A 75 6.88 -12.92 1.50
N THR A 76 6.99 -11.83 2.28
CA THR A 76 6.34 -10.56 1.97
C THR A 76 7.27 -9.36 2.02
N CYS A 77 8.51 -9.53 2.48
CA CYS A 77 9.42 -8.39 2.67
C CYS A 77 9.75 -7.65 1.39
N HIS A 78 9.61 -8.28 0.24
CA HIS A 78 9.88 -7.68 -1.07
C HIS A 78 8.71 -6.85 -1.60
N ILE A 79 7.53 -6.96 -0.99
CA ILE A 79 6.34 -6.25 -1.47
C ILE A 79 6.46 -4.76 -1.12
N PRO A 80 6.41 -3.85 -2.10
CA PRO A 80 6.43 -2.43 -1.80
C PRO A 80 5.22 -2.02 -0.97
N VAL A 81 5.46 -1.23 0.06
CA VAL A 81 4.40 -0.66 0.91
C VAL A 81 4.36 0.84 0.67
N PHE A 82 3.22 1.32 0.19
CA PHE A 82 2.95 2.72 -0.08
C PHE A 82 1.99 3.23 1.00
N MET A 83 2.49 4.06 1.90
CA MET A 83 1.63 4.63 2.94
C MET A 83 0.86 5.82 2.40
N LEU A 84 -0.46 5.79 2.56
CA LEU A 84 -1.37 6.85 2.11
C LEU A 84 -2.29 7.21 3.27
N THR A 85 -2.03 8.32 3.93
CA THR A 85 -2.67 8.61 5.21
C THR A 85 -2.83 10.11 5.45
N ALA A 86 -3.79 10.48 6.31
CA ALA A 86 -3.92 11.85 6.77
C ALA A 86 -2.84 12.24 7.81
N ALA A 87 -2.10 11.27 8.33
CA ALA A 87 -1.03 11.52 9.31
C ALA A 87 0.16 12.16 8.60
N ALA A 88 0.23 13.50 8.63
CA ALA A 88 1.14 14.27 7.79
C ALA A 88 2.40 14.78 8.51
N SER A 89 2.59 14.45 9.81
CA SER A 89 3.74 14.97 10.54
C SER A 89 5.06 14.38 10.04
N THR A 90 6.13 15.14 10.22
CA THR A 90 7.46 14.66 9.88
C THR A 90 7.81 13.40 10.66
N GLU A 91 7.43 13.36 11.95
CA GLU A 91 7.66 12.17 12.76
C GLU A 91 6.98 10.92 12.19
N ASN A 92 5.75 11.05 11.72
CA ASN A 92 5.04 9.93 11.12
C ASN A 92 5.72 9.46 9.84
N LYS A 93 6.19 10.39 9.01
CA LYS A 93 6.89 10.03 7.78
C LYS A 93 8.19 9.30 8.07
N VAL A 94 8.98 9.82 9.02
CA VAL A 94 10.23 9.18 9.42
C VAL A 94 9.95 7.77 9.95
N GLU A 95 8.97 7.64 10.83
CA GLU A 95 8.62 6.33 11.39
C GLU A 95 8.13 5.37 10.33
N GLY A 96 7.33 5.86 9.36
CA GLY A 96 6.88 5.03 8.24
C GLY A 96 8.06 4.44 7.47
N PHE A 97 9.04 5.26 7.13
CA PHE A 97 10.23 4.77 6.43
C PHE A 97 11.06 3.84 7.30
N ARG A 98 11.13 4.08 8.61
CA ARG A 98 11.79 3.17 9.54
C ARG A 98 11.13 1.80 9.59
N MET A 99 9.80 1.75 9.49
CA MET A 99 9.06 0.49 9.45
C MET A 99 9.22 -0.23 8.11
N GLY A 100 9.83 0.41 7.13
CA GLY A 100 10.11 -0.20 5.85
C GLY A 100 9.23 0.27 4.71
N ALA A 101 8.45 1.34 4.89
CA ALA A 101 7.65 1.89 3.79
C ALA A 101 8.53 2.31 2.63
N ASN A 102 8.07 2.03 1.43
CA ASN A 102 8.79 2.36 0.20
C ASN A 102 8.43 3.76 -0.30
N ASP A 103 7.25 4.26 0.08
CA ASP A 103 6.84 5.63 -0.21
C ASP A 103 5.79 6.05 0.81
N TYR A 104 5.53 7.37 0.88
CA TYR A 104 4.61 7.95 1.86
C TYR A 104 3.95 9.16 1.23
N MET A 105 2.64 9.20 1.21
CA MET A 105 1.89 10.30 0.65
C MET A 105 0.74 10.69 1.60
N THR A 106 0.48 11.99 1.72
CA THR A 106 -0.54 12.47 2.65
C THR A 106 -1.85 12.78 1.94
N LYS A 107 -2.95 12.57 2.64
CA LYS A 107 -4.29 12.97 2.19
C LYS A 107 -4.54 14.43 2.58
N PRO A 108 -5.18 15.21 1.74
CA PRO A 108 -5.64 14.90 0.39
C PRO A 108 -4.49 14.80 -0.61
N PHE A 109 -4.64 13.98 -1.62
CA PHE A 109 -3.59 13.73 -2.60
C PHE A 109 -4.10 13.98 -4.02
N ALA A 110 -3.16 14.20 -4.95
CA ALA A 110 -3.47 14.30 -6.36
C ALA A 110 -3.39 12.92 -7.00
N MET A 111 -4.46 12.46 -7.63
CA MET A 111 -4.50 11.12 -8.23
C MET A 111 -3.39 10.89 -9.26
N PRO A 112 -3.09 11.84 -10.17
CA PRO A 112 -1.99 11.62 -11.12
C PRO A 112 -0.65 11.37 -10.45
N GLU A 113 -0.35 12.07 -9.36
CA GLU A 113 0.90 11.86 -8.62
C GLU A 113 0.92 10.48 -7.96
N LEU A 114 -0.19 10.08 -7.34
CA LEU A 114 -0.29 8.76 -6.71
C LEU A 114 -0.06 7.66 -7.74
N LEU A 115 -0.72 7.74 -8.89
CA LEU A 115 -0.59 6.73 -9.93
C LEU A 115 0.83 6.66 -10.48
N ALA A 116 1.50 7.81 -10.65
CA ALA A 116 2.88 7.84 -11.11
C ALA A 116 3.83 7.17 -10.11
N ARG A 117 3.63 7.40 -8.81
CA ARG A 117 4.47 6.79 -7.78
C ARG A 117 4.25 5.27 -7.70
N ILE A 118 3.00 4.83 -7.84
CA ILE A 118 2.69 3.39 -7.87
C ILE A 118 3.38 2.73 -9.05
N GLU A 119 3.30 3.35 -10.22
CA GLU A 119 3.95 2.82 -11.42
C GLU A 119 5.45 2.66 -11.22
N LEU A 120 6.10 3.65 -10.59
CA LEU A 120 7.54 3.57 -10.30
C LEU A 120 7.86 2.43 -9.33
N LEU A 121 7.04 2.24 -8.31
CA LEU A 121 7.26 1.16 -7.33
C LEU A 121 7.07 -0.22 -7.94
N LEU A 122 6.24 -0.34 -8.97
CA LEU A 122 5.96 -1.62 -9.62
C LEU A 122 6.92 -1.96 -10.75
N GLN A 123 7.80 -1.02 -11.12
CA GLN A 123 8.79 -1.30 -12.15
C GLN A 123 9.86 -2.26 -11.62
N PRO A 124 10.36 -3.16 -12.49
CA PRO A 124 11.47 -4.01 -12.08
C PRO A 124 12.69 -3.18 -11.68
N SER A 125 13.42 -3.66 -10.68
CA SER A 125 14.66 -3.03 -10.28
C SER A 125 15.71 -3.22 -11.38
N HIS A 126 16.34 -2.11 -11.81
CA HIS A 126 17.36 -2.14 -12.86
C HIS A 126 18.75 -2.06 -12.25
N GLY A 127 19.67 -2.85 -12.76
CA GLY A 127 21.07 -2.75 -12.38
C GLY A 127 21.41 -3.29 -11.00
N SER A 128 20.51 -4.01 -10.42
CA SER A 128 20.76 -4.63 -9.12
C SER A 128 21.46 -5.97 -9.27
#